data_ae8f00b417310c501286a5dc06ea3d3a
#
_entry.id   ae8f00b417310c501286a5dc06ea3d3a
#
_cell.length_a   1.000
_cell.length_b   1.000
_cell.length_c   1.000
_cell.angle_alpha   90.00
_cell.angle_beta   90.00
_cell.angle_gamma   90.00
#
_symmetry.space_group_name_H-M   'P 1'
#
loop_
_entity.id
_entity.type
_entity.pdbx_description
1 polymer ?
#
loop_
_entity_poly.entity_id
_entity_poly.type
_entity_poly.pdbx_seq_one_letter_code
_entity_poly.pdbx_strand_id
1 'polypeptide(L)'
;KGGISIMISKEKKAEIIAAYGRKPGDTGSPEVQIAILTERIAELTEHLKVNQKDHHSRRGLLKMVGKRRALLEYLKKNDIEGYRNLIARLGIRK
;
A
#
# COMPACT_ATOMS: atom_id res chain seq x y z
N LYS A 1 -17.48 -11.39 -14.05
CA LYS A 1 -16.99 -11.10 -14.03
C LYS A 1 -15.83 -11.32 -14.21
N GLY A 2 -15.51 -11.66 -14.37
CA GLY A 2 -14.27 -12.16 -14.67
C GLY A 2 -13.09 -11.29 -14.42
N GLY A 3 -13.24 -10.12 -14.00
CA GLY A 3 -12.13 -9.24 -13.72
C GLY A 3 -11.40 -9.65 -12.46
N ILE A 4 -10.08 -9.42 -12.45
CA ILE A 4 -9.30 -9.63 -11.26
C ILE A 4 -9.51 -8.45 -10.34
N SER A 5 -9.83 -8.74 -9.09
CA SER A 5 -9.98 -7.68 -8.12
C SER A 5 -8.61 -7.16 -7.72
N ILE A 6 -8.43 -5.86 -7.85
CA ILE A 6 -7.22 -5.20 -7.37
C ILE A 6 -7.50 -4.46 -6.07
N MET A 7 -8.67 -4.69 -5.52
CA MET A 7 -9.07 -4.08 -4.25
C MET A 7 -8.80 -5.07 -3.13
N ILE A 8 -8.26 -4.55 -2.04
CA ILE A 8 -8.02 -5.37 -0.87
C ILE A 8 -9.36 -5.74 -0.24
N SER A 9 -9.49 -6.99 0.20
CA SER A 9 -10.70 -7.44 0.86
C SER A 9 -10.91 -6.66 2.17
N LYS A 10 -12.15 -6.67 2.64
CA LYS A 10 -12.47 -5.99 3.90
C LYS A 10 -11.69 -6.58 5.06
N GLU A 11 -11.55 -7.90 5.08
CA GLU A 11 -10.80 -8.57 6.15
C GLU A 11 -9.34 -8.15 6.14
N LYS A 12 -8.75 -8.11 4.95
CA LYS A 12 -7.36 -7.73 4.83
C LYS A 12 -7.15 -6.28 5.25
N LYS A 13 -8.06 -5.42 4.84
CA LYS A 13 -7.99 -4.02 5.20
C LYS A 13 -8.10 -3.83 6.70
N ALA A 14 -9.00 -4.58 7.34
CA ALA A 14 -9.17 -4.51 8.78
C ALA A 14 -7.91 -4.97 9.50
N GLU A 15 -7.27 -6.02 9.00
CA GLU A 15 -6.02 -6.49 9.58
C GLU A 15 -4.95 -5.43 9.51
N ILE A 16 -4.85 -4.74 8.39
CA ILE A 16 -3.85 -3.69 8.21
C ILE A 16 -4.13 -2.54 9.17
N ILE A 17 -5.38 -2.14 9.29
CA ILE A 17 -5.74 -1.06 10.20
C ILE A 17 -5.39 -1.44 11.63
N ALA A 18 -5.67 -2.67 12.02
CA ALA A 18 -5.36 -3.12 13.38
C ALA A 18 -3.86 -3.16 13.62
N ALA A 19 -3.09 -3.55 12.60
CA ALA A 19 -1.64 -3.72 12.76
C ALA A 19 -0.89 -2.40 12.74
N TYR A 20 -1.34 -1.46 11.92
CA TYR A 20 -0.58 -0.24 11.66
C TYR A 20 -1.27 1.03 12.13
N GLY A 21 -2.57 0.96 12.42
CA GLY A 21 -3.31 2.11 12.89
C GLY A 21 -2.84 2.55 14.26
N ARG A 22 -2.94 3.84 14.52
CA ARG A 22 -2.55 4.40 15.82
C ARG A 22 -3.61 4.16 16.87
N LYS A 23 -4.83 3.89 16.43
CA LYS A 23 -5.94 3.59 17.31
C LYS A 23 -6.96 2.77 16.53
N PRO A 24 -7.89 2.10 17.23
CA PRO A 24 -8.88 1.29 16.53
C PRO A 24 -9.65 2.12 15.50
N GLY A 25 -9.83 1.55 14.32
CA GLY A 25 -10.58 2.20 13.27
C GLY A 25 -9.82 3.29 12.52
N ASP A 26 -8.54 3.46 12.82
CA ASP A 26 -7.74 4.49 12.15
C ASP A 26 -7.46 4.11 10.71
N THR A 27 -8.07 4.84 9.78
CA THR A 27 -7.84 4.65 8.35
C THR A 27 -7.11 5.82 7.73
N GLY A 28 -6.82 6.85 8.49
CA GLY A 28 -6.25 8.08 7.96
C GLY A 28 -4.79 8.30 8.20
N SER A 29 -4.17 7.51 9.08
CA SER A 29 -2.76 7.73 9.36
C SER A 29 -1.90 7.33 8.16
N PRO A 30 -0.73 7.99 7.99
CA PRO A 30 0.16 7.63 6.89
C PRO A 30 0.59 6.17 6.94
N GLU A 31 0.79 5.63 8.13
CA GLU A 31 1.20 4.23 8.28
C GLU A 31 0.17 3.28 7.69
N VAL A 32 -1.09 3.50 8.00
CA VAL A 32 -2.16 2.65 7.48
C VAL A 32 -2.27 2.78 5.97
N GLN A 33 -2.23 4.01 5.46
CA GLN A 33 -2.35 4.24 4.03
C GLN A 33 -1.20 3.61 3.26
N ILE A 34 0.02 3.71 3.79
CA ILE A 34 1.17 3.11 3.15
C ILE A 34 1.03 1.59 3.13
N ALA A 35 0.58 0.99 4.23
CA ALA A 35 0.40 -0.45 4.30
C ALA A 35 -0.65 -0.93 3.30
N ILE A 36 -1.76 -0.21 3.19
CA ILE A 36 -2.82 -0.55 2.23
C ILE A 36 -2.29 -0.45 0.81
N LEU A 37 -1.57 0.62 0.49
CA LEU A 37 -1.00 0.79 -0.84
C LEU A 37 0.00 -0.31 -1.16
N THR A 38 0.80 -0.71 -0.18
CA THR A 38 1.77 -1.78 -0.38
C THR A 38 1.07 -3.08 -0.77
N GLU A 39 -0.04 -3.39 -0.10
CA GLU A 39 -0.80 -4.59 -0.40
C GLU A 39 -1.41 -4.52 -1.81
N ARG A 40 -1.99 -3.38 -2.16
CA ARG A 40 -2.56 -3.19 -3.50
C ARG A 40 -1.49 -3.28 -4.59
N ILE A 41 -0.33 -2.68 -4.33
CA ILE A 41 0.77 -2.72 -5.29
C ILE A 41 1.21 -4.16 -5.52
N ALA A 42 1.31 -4.94 -4.44
CA ALA A 42 1.71 -6.34 -4.56
C ALA A 42 0.69 -7.13 -5.40
N GLU A 43 -0.59 -6.93 -5.13
CA GLU A 43 -1.64 -7.64 -5.87
C GLU A 43 -1.60 -7.27 -7.35
N LEU A 44 -1.44 -5.99 -7.64
CA LEU A 44 -1.44 -5.52 -9.01
C LEU A 44 -0.18 -5.96 -9.75
N THR A 45 0.93 -6.02 -9.04
CA THR A 45 2.17 -6.51 -9.62
C THR A 45 2.01 -7.96 -10.06
N GLU A 46 1.37 -8.79 -9.22
CA GLU A 46 1.13 -10.18 -9.58
C GLU A 46 0.19 -10.28 -10.77
N HIS A 47 -0.85 -9.43 -10.79
CA HIS A 47 -1.76 -9.39 -11.92
C HIS A 47 -1.02 -9.09 -13.22
N LEU A 48 -0.09 -8.15 -13.20
CA LEU A 48 0.63 -7.73 -14.40
C LEU A 48 1.65 -8.75 -14.87
N LYS A 49 2.08 -9.65 -14.01
CA LYS A 49 2.96 -10.73 -14.43
C LYS A 49 2.26 -11.66 -15.42
N VAL A 50 0.96 -11.83 -15.25
CA VAL A 50 0.16 -12.67 -16.12
C VAL A 50 -0.44 -11.84 -17.27
N ASN A 51 -0.84 -10.61 -16.99
CA ASN A 51 -1.54 -9.76 -17.95
C ASN A 51 -0.65 -8.58 -18.36
N GLN A 52 0.42 -8.89 -19.06
CA GLN A 52 1.45 -7.91 -19.37
C GLN A 52 0.96 -6.76 -20.25
N LYS A 53 -0.10 -7.00 -21.01
CA LYS A 53 -0.61 -5.98 -21.91
C LYS A 53 -1.71 -5.11 -21.29
N ASP A 54 -1.96 -5.30 -20.01
CA ASP A 54 -2.95 -4.50 -19.31
C ASP A 54 -2.37 -3.14 -18.95
N HIS A 55 -2.41 -2.24 -19.91
CA HIS A 55 -1.80 -0.92 -19.72
C HIS A 55 -2.56 -0.07 -18.73
N HIS A 56 -3.85 -0.30 -18.62
CA HIS A 56 -4.67 0.44 -17.66
C HIS A 56 -4.24 0.13 -16.23
N SER A 57 -4.07 -1.13 -15.92
CA SER A 57 -3.61 -1.54 -14.58
C SER A 57 -2.20 -1.08 -14.32
N ARG A 58 -1.34 -1.10 -15.35
CA ARG A 58 0.03 -0.62 -15.19
C ARG A 58 0.06 0.85 -14.80
N ARG A 59 -0.80 1.65 -15.43
CA ARG A 59 -0.91 3.06 -15.10
C ARG A 59 -1.38 3.25 -13.66
N GLY A 60 -2.36 2.45 -13.24
CA GLY A 60 -2.82 2.49 -11.86
C GLY A 60 -1.73 2.12 -10.87
N LEU A 61 -0.91 1.13 -11.23
CA LEU A 61 0.21 0.73 -10.39
C LEU A 61 1.20 1.87 -10.20
N LEU A 62 1.53 2.57 -11.30
CA LEU A 62 2.46 3.69 -11.21
C LEU A 62 1.91 4.80 -10.32
N LYS A 63 0.61 5.06 -10.40
CA LYS A 63 0.00 6.07 -9.54
C LYS A 63 0.09 5.68 -8.07
N MET A 64 -0.14 4.41 -7.76
CA MET A 64 -0.07 3.95 -6.39
C MET A 64 1.35 3.99 -5.84
N VAL A 65 2.32 3.63 -6.67
CA VAL A 65 3.72 3.71 -6.26
C VAL A 65 4.10 5.16 -5.96
N GLY A 66 3.68 6.10 -6.82
CA GLY A 66 3.95 7.50 -6.59
C GLY A 66 3.32 8.03 -5.32
N LYS A 67 2.07 7.63 -5.07
CA LYS A 67 1.38 8.06 -3.85
C LYS A 67 2.05 7.48 -2.61
N ARG A 68 2.45 6.21 -2.66
CA ARG A 68 3.15 5.59 -1.53
C ARG A 68 4.46 6.31 -1.24
N ARG A 69 5.19 6.65 -2.29
CA ARG A 69 6.44 7.37 -2.14
C ARG A 69 6.23 8.73 -1.46
N ALA A 70 5.19 9.44 -1.87
CA ALA A 70 4.88 10.74 -1.27
C ALA A 70 4.55 10.60 0.21
N LEU A 71 3.77 9.58 0.56
CA LEU A 71 3.42 9.33 1.96
C LEU A 71 4.65 8.93 2.77
N LEU A 72 5.54 8.15 2.19
CA LEU A 72 6.77 7.76 2.87
C LEU A 72 7.67 8.97 3.12
N GLU A 73 7.75 9.87 2.16
CA GLU A 73 8.52 11.09 2.34
C GLU A 73 7.94 11.95 3.46
N TYR A 74 6.62 12.05 3.48
CA TYR A 74 5.95 12.81 4.52
C TYR A 74 6.23 12.20 5.90
N LEU A 75 6.13 10.89 6.01
CA LEU A 75 6.38 10.20 7.28
C LEU A 75 7.82 10.35 7.71
N LYS A 76 8.75 10.21 6.76
CA LYS A 76 10.18 10.35 7.06
C LYS A 76 10.49 11.74 7.62
N LYS A 77 9.83 12.75 7.09
CA LYS A 77 10.05 14.12 7.49
C LYS A 77 9.49 14.40 8.88
N ASN A 78 8.37 13.78 9.21
CA ASN A 78 7.66 14.08 10.44
C ASN A 78 7.92 13.08 11.57
N ASP A 79 8.31 11.85 11.22
CA ASP A 79 8.53 10.81 12.21
C ASP A 79 9.49 9.77 11.65
N ILE A 80 10.78 10.08 11.78
CA ILE A 80 11.82 9.22 11.20
C ILE A 80 11.82 7.84 11.82
N GLU A 81 11.53 7.73 13.11
CA GLU A 81 11.48 6.43 13.77
C GLU A 81 10.33 5.59 13.23
N GLY A 82 9.16 6.21 13.11
CA GLY A 82 8.01 5.52 12.53
C GLY A 82 8.26 5.10 11.09
N TYR A 83 8.93 5.95 10.33
CA TYR A 83 9.30 5.63 8.97
C TYR A 83 10.20 4.38 8.90
N ARG A 84 11.24 4.35 9.71
CA ARG A 84 12.17 3.22 9.72
C ARG A 84 11.48 1.93 10.14
N ASN A 85 10.66 2.01 11.17
CA ASN A 85 9.94 0.84 11.64
C ASN A 85 8.97 0.32 10.59
N LEU A 86 8.29 1.23 9.91
CA LEU A 86 7.31 0.84 8.92
C LEU A 86 7.95 0.17 7.72
N ILE A 87 9.01 0.73 7.18
CA ILE A 87 9.64 0.12 6.01
C ILE A 87 10.23 -1.24 6.36
N ALA A 88 10.71 -1.42 7.59
CA ALA A 88 11.21 -2.71 8.03
C ALA A 88 10.08 -3.73 8.10
N ARG A 89 8.93 -3.33 8.66
CA ARG A 89 7.79 -4.23 8.79
C ARG A 89 7.19 -4.63 7.45
N LEU A 90 7.15 -3.69 6.51
CA LEU A 90 6.56 -3.93 5.21
C LEU A 90 7.55 -4.49 4.20
N GLY A 91 8.82 -4.51 4.53
CA GLY A 91 9.83 -4.98 3.61
C GLY A 91 10.01 -4.08 2.41
N ILE A 92 9.75 -2.78 2.58
CA ILE A 92 9.86 -1.82 1.50
C ILE A 92 11.27 -1.26 1.45
N ARG A 93 11.77 -1.13 0.25
CA ARG A 93 12.98 -0.36 0.05
C ARG A 93 12.58 1.06 -0.18
N LYS A 94 13.19 1.94 0.53
CA LYS A 94 12.79 3.33 0.42
C LYS A 94 12.72 3.86 -1.00
#